data_6ee69d9db96f61460d99a35e4c4bf984
#
_entry.id   6ee69d9db96f61460d99a35e4c4bf984
#
_cell.length_a   1.000
_cell.length_b   1.000
_cell.length_c   1.000
_cell.angle_alpha   90.00
_cell.angle_beta   90.00
_cell.angle_gamma   90.00
#
_symmetry.space_group_name_H-M   'P 1'
#
loop_
_entity.id
_entity.type
_entity.pdbx_description
1 polymer ?
#
loop_
_entity_poly.entity_id
_entity_poly.type
_entity_poly.pdbx_seq_one_letter_code
_entity_poly.pdbx_strand_id
1 'polypeptide(L)'
;MPSTKTYTTESILTALGYPDPLMAARQHARLILLGRLARYQAVIQQLETQWGCSLTELRTRYQTKNQEDFVVDDDYLTWQWYSEAVDTVKLQLAVVSKGNSHAPVI
;
A
#
# COMPACT_ATOMS: atom_id res chain seq x y z
N MET A 1 -14.74 5.26 -48.93
CA MET A 1 -15.27 4.81 -47.66
C MET A 1 -14.40 5.33 -46.53
N PRO A 2 -14.92 6.17 -45.72
CA PRO A 2 -14.18 6.52 -44.53
C PRO A 2 -14.06 5.28 -43.68
N SER A 3 -12.85 4.80 -43.53
CA SER A 3 -12.63 3.72 -42.59
C SER A 3 -12.83 4.26 -41.18
N THR A 4 -13.94 3.92 -40.59
CA THR A 4 -14.15 4.21 -39.19
C THR A 4 -13.22 3.29 -38.41
N LYS A 5 -12.15 3.84 -37.87
CA LYS A 5 -11.30 3.06 -36.99
C LYS A 5 -12.10 2.69 -35.75
N THR A 6 -12.30 1.40 -35.60
CA THR A 6 -12.97 0.89 -34.40
C THR A 6 -11.91 0.45 -33.42
N TYR A 7 -11.90 1.09 -32.24
CA TYR A 7 -11.02 0.71 -31.17
C TYR A 7 -11.75 -0.20 -30.21
N THR A 8 -11.11 -1.27 -29.81
CA THR A 8 -11.58 -2.11 -28.71
C THR A 8 -10.68 -1.86 -27.52
N THR A 9 -11.16 -2.21 -26.34
CA THR A 9 -10.33 -2.14 -25.14
C THR A 9 -9.04 -2.94 -25.33
N GLU A 10 -9.14 -4.13 -25.88
CA GLU A 10 -7.98 -4.98 -26.14
C GLU A 10 -6.98 -4.34 -27.11
N SER A 11 -7.47 -3.73 -28.19
CA SER A 11 -6.58 -3.10 -29.16
C SER A 11 -5.86 -1.89 -28.58
N ILE A 12 -6.53 -1.11 -27.75
CA ILE A 12 -5.93 0.04 -27.06
C ILE A 12 -4.87 -0.45 -26.06
N LEU A 13 -5.20 -1.46 -25.25
CA LEU A 13 -4.27 -2.01 -24.27
C LEU A 13 -3.04 -2.61 -24.95
N THR A 14 -3.22 -3.32 -26.06
CA THR A 14 -2.11 -3.88 -26.84
C THR A 14 -1.20 -2.77 -27.35
N ALA A 15 -1.78 -1.70 -27.89
CA ALA A 15 -1.01 -0.56 -28.40
C ALA A 15 -0.23 0.14 -27.28
N LEU A 16 -0.74 0.13 -26.04
CA LEU A 16 -0.07 0.69 -24.87
C LEU A 16 0.94 -0.28 -24.23
N GLY A 17 1.13 -1.45 -24.79
CA GLY A 17 2.08 -2.43 -24.31
C GLY A 17 1.49 -3.48 -23.38
N TYR A 18 0.16 -3.59 -23.32
CA TYR A 18 -0.53 -4.56 -22.47
C TYR A 18 -1.36 -5.51 -23.34
N PRO A 19 -0.76 -6.57 -23.87
CA PRO A 19 -1.50 -7.49 -24.74
C PRO A 19 -2.58 -8.31 -24.00
N ASP A 20 -2.49 -8.36 -22.69
CA ASP A 20 -3.40 -9.11 -21.84
C ASP A 20 -4.14 -8.14 -20.90
N PRO A 21 -5.49 -8.12 -20.92
CA PRO A 21 -6.26 -7.27 -19.99
C PRO A 21 -5.95 -7.52 -18.52
N LEU A 22 -5.63 -8.76 -18.16
CA LEU A 22 -5.24 -9.09 -16.80
C LEU A 22 -3.91 -8.43 -16.42
N MET A 23 -2.97 -8.37 -17.36
CA MET A 23 -1.71 -7.67 -17.15
C MET A 23 -1.94 -6.18 -16.87
N ALA A 24 -2.81 -5.55 -17.65
CA ALA A 24 -3.16 -4.15 -17.44
C ALA A 24 -3.82 -3.94 -16.08
N ALA A 25 -4.73 -4.83 -15.69
CA ALA A 25 -5.39 -4.77 -14.39
C ALA A 25 -4.39 -4.91 -13.24
N ARG A 26 -3.42 -5.80 -13.37
CA ARG A 26 -2.35 -5.96 -12.37
C ARG A 26 -1.52 -4.69 -12.24
N GLN A 27 -1.14 -4.09 -13.35
CA GLN A 27 -0.37 -2.84 -13.32
C GLN A 27 -1.17 -1.72 -12.69
N HIS A 28 -2.45 -1.64 -12.98
CA HIS A 28 -3.31 -0.64 -12.35
C HIS A 28 -3.40 -0.85 -10.84
N ALA A 29 -3.61 -2.09 -10.40
CA ALA A 29 -3.64 -2.44 -8.98
C ALA A 29 -2.30 -2.11 -8.30
N ARG A 30 -1.19 -2.42 -8.98
CA ARG A 30 0.14 -2.13 -8.46
C ARG A 30 0.35 -0.64 -8.25
N LEU A 31 -0.07 0.19 -9.20
CA LEU A 31 0.06 1.65 -9.07
C LEU A 31 -0.76 2.19 -7.91
N ILE A 32 -1.99 1.68 -7.73
CA ILE A 32 -2.83 2.08 -6.60
C ILE A 32 -2.17 1.69 -5.28
N LEU A 33 -1.66 0.46 -5.18
CA LEU A 33 -1.02 -0.04 -3.97
C LEU A 33 0.25 0.72 -3.64
N LEU A 34 1.07 1.04 -4.65
CA LEU A 34 2.27 1.85 -4.45
C LEU A 34 1.92 3.24 -3.93
N GLY A 35 0.84 3.84 -4.45
CA GLY A 35 0.36 5.12 -3.95
C GLY A 35 -0.09 5.07 -2.51
N ARG A 36 -0.80 4.02 -2.12
CA ARG A 36 -1.20 3.79 -0.73
C ARG A 36 0.00 3.60 0.18
N LEU A 37 0.96 2.78 -0.27
CA LEU A 37 2.19 2.54 0.49
C LEU A 37 2.93 3.84 0.78
N ALA A 38 3.09 4.67 -0.24
CA ALA A 38 3.78 5.96 -0.10
C ALA A 38 3.08 6.86 0.91
N ARG A 39 1.73 6.94 0.86
CA ARG A 39 0.96 7.76 1.78
C ARG A 39 1.05 7.25 3.21
N TYR A 40 0.94 5.94 3.40
CA TYR A 40 0.99 5.34 4.75
C TYR A 40 2.38 5.50 5.36
N GLN A 41 3.42 5.28 4.57
CA GLN A 41 4.79 5.47 5.03
C GLN A 41 5.09 6.93 5.37
N ALA A 42 4.50 7.87 4.64
CA ALA A 42 4.66 9.29 4.94
C ALA A 42 4.05 9.65 6.31
N VAL A 43 2.89 9.08 6.63
CA VAL A 43 2.26 9.30 7.95
C VAL A 43 3.13 8.70 9.05
N ILE A 44 3.65 7.49 8.86
CA ILE A 44 4.53 6.83 9.83
C ILE A 44 5.78 7.67 10.05
N GLN A 45 6.39 8.16 8.98
CA GLN A 45 7.59 8.98 9.06
C GLN A 45 7.32 10.29 9.82
N GLN A 46 6.15 10.88 9.60
CA GLN A 46 5.74 12.08 10.33
C GLN A 46 5.61 11.80 11.83
N LEU A 47 5.00 10.67 12.19
CA LEU A 47 4.86 10.27 13.59
C LEU A 47 6.21 9.97 14.22
N GLU A 48 7.11 9.30 13.49
CA GLU A 48 8.47 9.05 13.97
C GLU A 48 9.22 10.36 14.25
N THR A 49 9.08 11.33 13.37
CA THR A 49 9.69 12.64 13.53
C THR A 49 9.09 13.39 14.72
N GLN A 50 7.77 13.36 14.84
CA GLN A 50 7.05 14.05 15.91
C GLN A 50 7.40 13.49 17.28
N TRP A 51 7.50 12.18 17.40
CA TRP A 51 7.78 11.51 18.66
C TRP A 51 9.28 11.28 18.92
N GLY A 52 10.11 11.40 17.89
CA GLY A 52 11.54 11.18 17.97
C GLY A 52 11.92 9.74 18.31
N CYS A 53 11.07 8.77 17.95
CA CYS A 53 11.32 7.37 18.24
C CYS A 53 10.53 6.47 17.28
N SER A 54 10.81 5.18 17.32
CA SER A 54 10.05 4.17 16.57
C SER A 54 8.78 3.79 17.33
N LEU A 55 7.88 3.11 16.64
CA LEU A 55 6.66 2.57 17.26
C LEU A 55 6.98 1.60 18.39
N THR A 56 8.00 0.77 18.20
CA THR A 56 8.44 -0.18 19.22
C THR A 56 8.93 0.53 20.48
N GLU A 57 9.70 1.60 20.30
CA GLU A 57 10.18 2.41 21.43
C GLU A 57 9.03 3.10 22.15
N LEU A 58 8.07 3.64 21.41
CA LEU A 58 6.89 4.26 22.00
C LEU A 58 6.08 3.25 22.79
N ARG A 59 5.90 2.05 22.26
CA ARG A 59 5.21 0.96 22.95
C ARG A 59 5.89 0.61 24.26
N THR A 60 7.22 0.52 24.26
CA THR A 60 8.00 0.24 25.47
C THR A 60 7.81 1.34 26.51
N ARG A 61 7.88 2.61 26.10
CA ARG A 61 7.65 3.76 27.01
C ARG A 61 6.25 3.72 27.60
N TYR A 62 5.26 3.42 26.79
CA TYR A 62 3.86 3.37 27.20
C TYR A 62 3.64 2.29 28.25
N GLN A 63 4.18 1.09 28.01
CA GLN A 63 4.07 -0.03 28.93
C GLN A 63 4.83 0.19 30.24
N THR A 64 6.00 0.82 30.16
CA THR A 64 6.86 1.03 31.32
C THR A 64 6.29 2.07 32.27
N LYS A 65 5.72 3.15 31.74
CA LYS A 65 5.23 4.26 32.56
C LYS A 65 3.84 4.06 33.11
N ASN A 66 3.07 3.14 32.55
CA ASN A 66 1.69 2.87 32.95
C ASN A 66 0.87 4.16 33.11
N GLN A 67 1.16 5.15 32.25
CA GLN A 67 0.46 6.44 32.27
C GLN A 67 -0.60 6.43 31.18
N GLU A 68 -1.83 6.74 31.58
CA GLU A 68 -2.87 7.02 30.63
C GLU A 68 -2.69 8.45 30.11
N ASP A 69 -2.00 8.57 28.97
CA ASP A 69 -1.91 9.81 28.24
C ASP A 69 -2.73 9.65 26.97
N PHE A 70 -3.85 10.32 26.91
CA PHE A 70 -4.76 10.22 25.77
C PHE A 70 -4.11 10.57 24.45
N VAL A 71 -3.18 11.52 24.45
CA VAL A 71 -2.46 11.94 23.24
C VAL A 71 -1.57 10.81 22.75
N VAL A 72 -0.87 10.14 23.67
CA VAL A 72 -0.01 8.99 23.34
C VAL A 72 -0.86 7.83 22.84
N ASP A 73 -1.99 7.55 23.50
CA ASP A 73 -2.90 6.49 23.10
C ASP A 73 -3.40 6.67 21.68
N ASP A 74 -3.87 7.86 21.35
CA ASP A 74 -4.44 8.16 20.05
C ASP A 74 -3.38 8.04 18.96
N ASP A 75 -2.21 8.64 19.18
CA ASP A 75 -1.10 8.53 18.22
C ASP A 75 -0.59 7.10 18.11
N TYR A 76 -0.51 6.37 19.22
CA TYR A 76 -0.09 4.98 19.22
C TYR A 76 -1.02 4.12 18.39
N LEU A 77 -2.33 4.24 18.59
CA LEU A 77 -3.33 3.47 17.85
C LEU A 77 -3.31 3.82 16.37
N THR A 78 -3.19 5.10 16.04
CA THR A 78 -3.09 5.57 14.66
C THR A 78 -1.84 5.00 14.01
N TRP A 79 -0.71 5.08 14.67
CA TRP A 79 0.57 4.58 14.19
C TRP A 79 0.53 3.07 13.96
N GLN A 80 -0.04 2.34 14.92
CA GLN A 80 -0.20 0.90 14.81
C GLN A 80 -1.04 0.55 13.58
N TRP A 81 -2.14 1.26 13.36
CA TRP A 81 -3.00 1.04 12.20
C TRP A 81 -2.22 1.22 10.88
N TYR A 82 -1.47 2.31 10.76
CA TYR A 82 -0.69 2.57 9.55
C TYR A 82 0.43 1.54 9.36
N SER A 83 1.04 1.11 10.44
CA SER A 83 2.08 0.08 10.38
C SER A 83 1.52 -1.25 9.85
N GLU A 84 0.37 -1.65 10.35
CA GLU A 84 -0.32 -2.86 9.87
C GLU A 84 -0.80 -2.70 8.41
N ALA A 85 -1.28 -1.51 8.06
CA ALA A 85 -1.71 -1.21 6.70
C ALA A 85 -0.54 -1.30 5.72
N VAL A 86 0.64 -0.82 6.10
CA VAL A 86 1.86 -0.94 5.28
C VAL A 86 2.20 -2.42 5.05
N ASP A 87 2.16 -3.23 6.09
CA ASP A 87 2.45 -4.66 5.96
C ASP A 87 1.46 -5.35 5.02
N THR A 88 0.18 -5.02 5.15
CA THR A 88 -0.86 -5.56 4.27
C THR A 88 -0.61 -5.16 2.81
N VAL A 89 -0.31 -3.89 2.55
CA VAL A 89 -0.05 -3.41 1.19
C VAL A 89 1.18 -4.08 0.60
N LYS A 90 2.24 -4.29 1.40
CA LYS A 90 3.44 -4.99 0.92
C LYS A 90 3.13 -6.43 0.51
N LEU A 91 2.29 -7.11 1.27
CA LEU A 91 1.86 -8.47 0.91
C LEU A 91 1.05 -8.46 -0.39
N GLN A 92 0.12 -7.52 -0.54
CA GLN A 92 -0.67 -7.37 -1.75
C GLN A 92 0.21 -7.04 -2.96
N LEU A 93 1.20 -6.16 -2.79
CA LEU A 93 2.17 -5.85 -3.84
C LEU A 93 2.96 -7.07 -4.28
N ALA A 94 3.34 -7.92 -3.34
CA ALA A 94 4.06 -9.16 -3.67
C ALA A 94 3.21 -10.06 -4.56
N VAL A 95 1.91 -10.12 -4.32
CA VAL A 95 0.99 -10.93 -5.14
C VAL A 95 0.89 -10.38 -6.56
N VAL A 96 0.59 -9.08 -6.71
CA VAL A 96 0.40 -8.49 -8.04
C VAL A 96 1.70 -8.39 -8.84
N SER A 97 2.83 -8.25 -8.16
CA SER A 97 4.13 -8.12 -8.82
C SER A 97 4.66 -9.44 -9.36
N LYS A 98 4.22 -10.56 -8.83
CA LYS A 98 4.61 -11.88 -9.33
C LYS A 98 3.95 -12.26 -10.66
N GLY A 99 2.98 -11.48 -11.10
CA GLY A 99 2.27 -11.76 -12.35
C GLY A 99 1.43 -13.02 -12.28
N ASN A 100 1.17 -13.55 -11.09
CA ASN A 100 0.44 -14.76 -10.86
C ASN A 100 -0.72 -14.47 -9.90
N SER A 101 -1.90 -14.93 -10.27
CA SER A 101 -3.09 -14.75 -9.45
C SER A 101 -3.12 -15.70 -8.25
N HIS A 102 -2.19 -16.64 -8.18
CA HIS A 102 -2.10 -17.58 -7.07
C HIS A 102 -0.87 -17.24 -6.24
N ALA A 103 -1.09 -16.59 -5.11
CA ALA A 103 -0.06 -16.52 -4.10
C ALA A 103 0.08 -17.91 -3.48
N PRO A 104 1.31 -18.42 -3.32
CA PRO A 104 1.46 -19.65 -2.54
C PRO A 104 0.95 -19.39 -1.14
N VAL A 105 0.01 -20.21 -0.72
CA VAL A 105 -0.42 -20.19 0.66
C VAL A 105 0.63 -20.94 1.45
N ILE A 106 1.30 -20.20 2.26
CA ILE A 106 2.30 -20.77 3.13
C ILE A 106 1.64 -21.09 4.46
#